data_e86a79437bf893b488184cb08b78b152
#
_entry.id   e86a79437bf893b488184cb08b78b152
#
_cell.length_a   1.000
_cell.length_b   1.000
_cell.length_c   1.000
_cell.angle_alpha   90.00
_cell.angle_beta   90.00
_cell.angle_gamma   90.00
#
_symmetry.space_group_name_H-M   'P 1'
#
loop_
_entity.id
_entity.type
_entity.pdbx_description
1 polymer ?
#
loop_
_entity_poly.entity_id
_entity_poly.type
_entity_poly.pdbx_seq_one_letter_code
_entity_poly.pdbx_strand_id
1 'polypeptide(L)'
;MERRKLSEQIGICEDMTVITLKYGNTNTFYIQGCEGGLLFDTDYAGTLPLFYKALKQNNIRVKDIGYVLASHYHPDHMGLVGELVKQGVKLLLIDIQKEFVHFSDNIFARDKLRYTPVDDTDATMISCKESRSFLSSIGIHGEIIHTPSHSEDSISLIMDNGDCLVGDLEPSEYIGAYEENSALKADWELIASFHPEIVFYAHKPEQRIH
;
A
#
# COMPACT_ATOMS: atom_id res chain seq x y z
N MET A 1 -25.93 7.02 21.19
CA MET A 1 -25.73 8.47 20.97
C MET A 1 -24.57 9.03 21.81
N GLU A 2 -24.39 8.63 23.07
CA GLU A 2 -23.26 9.08 23.91
C GLU A 2 -21.90 8.53 23.49
N ARG A 3 -21.78 7.28 23.04
CA ARG A 3 -20.49 6.70 22.53
C ARG A 3 -19.95 7.46 21.34
N ARG A 4 -20.82 7.87 20.40
CA ARG A 4 -20.43 8.63 19.20
C ARG A 4 -19.91 10.05 19.51
N LYS A 5 -20.37 10.67 20.60
CA LYS A 5 -19.88 11.97 21.08
C LYS A 5 -18.53 11.88 21.82
N LEU A 6 -18.25 10.71 22.42
CA LEU A 6 -16.97 10.48 23.13
C LEU A 6 -15.83 10.19 22.15
N SER A 7 -16.11 9.46 21.05
CA SER A 7 -15.13 9.17 19.99
C SER A 7 -14.75 10.42 19.18
N GLU A 8 -15.71 11.32 18.91
CA GLU A 8 -15.46 12.62 18.28
C GLU A 8 -14.55 13.53 19.14
N GLN A 9 -14.54 13.36 20.46
CA GLN A 9 -13.68 14.12 21.39
C GLN A 9 -12.25 13.56 21.52
N ILE A 10 -12.01 12.27 21.13
CA ILE A 10 -10.72 11.60 21.30
C ILE A 10 -10.01 11.40 19.94
N GLY A 11 -10.64 11.82 18.83
CA GLY A 11 -10.05 11.67 17.49
C GLY A 11 -9.90 10.21 17.03
N ILE A 12 -10.67 9.27 17.61
CA ILE A 12 -10.68 7.88 17.16
C ILE A 12 -11.56 7.80 15.92
N CYS A 13 -10.95 7.60 14.77
CA CYS A 13 -11.65 7.22 13.55
C CYS A 13 -12.17 5.78 13.74
N GLU A 14 -13.47 5.64 14.12
CA GLU A 14 -14.07 4.34 14.51
C GLU A 14 -14.20 3.35 13.33
N ASP A 15 -14.15 3.81 12.08
CA ASP A 15 -14.27 2.96 10.87
C ASP A 15 -13.15 3.28 9.89
N MET A 16 -12.00 2.60 10.03
CA MET A 16 -10.99 2.60 8.96
C MET A 16 -11.54 1.81 7.78
N THR A 17 -11.67 2.49 6.65
CA THR A 17 -12.17 1.87 5.42
C THR A 17 -11.09 1.87 4.36
N VAL A 18 -10.85 0.70 3.77
CA VAL A 18 -10.03 0.56 2.56
C VAL A 18 -10.89 0.85 1.35
N ILE A 19 -10.53 1.88 0.59
CA ILE A 19 -11.20 2.24 -0.66
C ILE A 19 -10.33 1.76 -1.83
N THR A 20 -10.83 0.81 -2.61
CA THR A 20 -10.15 0.33 -3.81
C THR A 20 -10.38 1.29 -4.97
N LEU A 21 -9.31 1.90 -5.47
CA LEU A 21 -9.29 2.75 -6.65
C LEU A 21 -8.94 1.89 -7.88
N LYS A 22 -9.93 1.62 -8.74
CA LYS A 22 -9.74 0.83 -9.96
C LYS A 22 -9.62 1.77 -11.16
N TYR A 23 -8.42 1.89 -11.74
CA TYR A 23 -8.19 2.76 -12.90
C TYR A 23 -7.19 2.21 -13.94
N GLY A 24 -6.51 1.13 -13.64
CA GLY A 24 -5.58 0.44 -14.50
C GLY A 24 -5.60 -1.06 -14.22
N ASN A 25 -4.44 -1.68 -14.23
CA ASN A 25 -4.28 -3.12 -14.00
C ASN A 25 -4.02 -3.45 -12.53
N THR A 26 -3.49 -2.50 -11.76
CA THR A 26 -3.18 -2.65 -10.34
C THR A 26 -4.26 -1.98 -9.50
N ASN A 27 -4.79 -2.68 -8.52
CA ASN A 27 -5.65 -2.10 -7.50
C ASN A 27 -4.82 -1.19 -6.61
N THR A 28 -5.15 0.08 -6.59
CA THR A 28 -4.60 1.06 -5.66
C THR A 28 -5.54 1.17 -4.47
N PHE A 29 -5.01 1.23 -3.27
CA PHE A 29 -5.84 1.30 -2.06
C PHE A 29 -5.63 2.62 -1.33
N TYR A 30 -6.73 3.32 -1.06
CA TYR A 30 -6.71 4.50 -0.21
C TYR A 30 -7.26 4.15 1.16
N ILE A 31 -6.48 4.37 2.20
CA ILE A 31 -6.84 4.17 3.59
C ILE A 31 -6.98 5.54 4.24
N GLN A 32 -8.18 5.85 4.74
CA GLN A 32 -8.44 7.14 5.36
C GLN A 32 -7.84 7.20 6.76
N GLY A 33 -6.96 8.18 6.99
CA GLY A 33 -6.42 8.52 8.31
C GLY A 33 -6.96 9.86 8.81
N CYS A 34 -6.66 10.21 10.07
CA CYS A 34 -7.13 11.45 10.69
C CYS A 34 -6.40 12.69 10.18
N GLU A 35 -5.14 12.58 9.77
CA GLU A 35 -4.31 13.68 9.27
C GLU A 35 -3.93 13.54 7.79
N GLY A 36 -4.82 13.00 6.99
CA GLY A 36 -4.59 12.62 5.60
C GLY A 36 -4.50 11.10 5.44
N GLY A 37 -4.85 10.61 4.25
CA GLY A 37 -4.87 9.18 3.98
C GLY A 37 -3.52 8.62 3.54
N LEU A 38 -3.38 7.31 3.63
CA LEU A 38 -2.31 6.54 3.03
C LEU A 38 -2.79 5.96 1.70
N LEU A 39 -2.04 6.18 0.64
CA LEU A 39 -2.21 5.50 -0.64
C LEU A 39 -1.25 4.32 -0.68
N PHE A 40 -1.77 3.11 -0.81
CA PHE A 40 -1.00 1.89 -0.94
C PHE A 40 -1.05 1.40 -2.38
N ASP A 41 0.13 1.31 -3.01
CA ASP A 41 0.35 1.09 -4.44
C ASP A 41 -0.19 2.20 -5.36
N THR A 42 0.27 2.17 -6.59
CA THR A 42 -0.23 2.93 -7.72
C THR A 42 -0.37 1.98 -8.92
N ASP A 43 -0.41 2.51 -10.12
CA ASP A 43 -0.36 1.72 -11.35
C ASP A 43 0.88 2.15 -12.16
N TYR A 44 0.99 1.69 -13.37
CA TYR A 44 2.04 2.02 -14.33
C TYR A 44 2.16 3.54 -14.57
N ALA A 45 3.37 3.97 -14.91
CA ALA A 45 3.62 5.33 -15.39
C ALA A 45 2.71 5.68 -16.58
N GLY A 46 2.19 6.93 -16.58
CA GLY A 46 1.30 7.44 -17.61
C GLY A 46 -0.20 7.27 -17.31
N THR A 47 -0.58 6.56 -16.24
CA THR A 47 -1.99 6.37 -15.85
C THR A 47 -2.56 7.50 -14.99
N LEU A 48 -1.79 8.55 -14.70
CA LEU A 48 -2.18 9.68 -13.85
C LEU A 48 -3.56 10.29 -14.18
N PRO A 49 -3.96 10.50 -15.47
CA PRO A 49 -5.30 11.00 -15.77
C PRO A 49 -6.42 10.05 -15.34
N LEU A 50 -6.19 8.74 -15.41
CA LEU A 50 -7.14 7.71 -14.97
C LEU A 50 -7.22 7.68 -13.44
N PHE A 51 -6.08 7.82 -12.77
CA PHE A 51 -6.00 7.95 -11.31
C PHE A 51 -6.84 9.15 -10.81
N TYR A 52 -6.70 10.34 -11.42
CA TYR A 52 -7.52 11.49 -11.05
C TYR A 52 -9.02 11.26 -11.24
N LYS A 53 -9.40 10.51 -12.30
CA LYS A 53 -10.79 10.13 -12.50
C LYS A 53 -11.30 9.22 -11.40
N ALA A 54 -10.49 8.23 -10.99
CA ALA A 54 -10.82 7.32 -9.88
C ALA A 54 -10.94 8.06 -8.54
N LEU A 55 -10.03 8.96 -8.25
CA LEU A 55 -10.11 9.82 -7.07
C LEU A 55 -11.44 10.61 -7.03
N LYS A 56 -11.77 11.27 -8.16
CA LYS A 56 -13.02 12.04 -8.27
C LYS A 56 -14.26 11.19 -8.07
N GLN A 57 -14.28 9.96 -8.60
CA GLN A 57 -15.40 9.02 -8.45
C GLN A 57 -15.62 8.61 -6.99
N ASN A 58 -14.56 8.61 -6.18
CA ASN A 58 -14.60 8.27 -4.77
C ASN A 58 -14.62 9.51 -3.84
N ASN A 59 -14.78 10.73 -4.40
CA ASN A 59 -14.77 12.00 -3.66
C ASN A 59 -13.46 12.25 -2.90
N ILE A 60 -12.34 11.72 -3.37
CA ILE A 60 -11.00 11.91 -2.82
C ILE A 60 -10.27 12.96 -3.67
N ARG A 61 -9.48 13.81 -3.03
CA ARG A 61 -8.62 14.79 -3.70
C ARG A 61 -7.17 14.43 -3.44
N VAL A 62 -6.25 14.79 -4.32
CA VAL A 62 -4.81 14.55 -4.10
C VAL A 62 -4.33 15.10 -2.75
N LYS A 63 -4.82 16.26 -2.33
CA LYS A 63 -4.49 16.86 -1.03
C LYS A 63 -5.00 16.09 0.20
N ASP A 64 -5.92 15.15 0.00
CA ASP A 64 -6.41 14.28 1.07
C ASP A 64 -5.48 13.06 1.26
N ILE A 65 -4.51 12.86 0.33
CA ILE A 65 -3.47 11.83 0.41
C ILE A 65 -2.26 12.43 1.12
N GLY A 66 -2.03 12.01 2.36
CA GLY A 66 -0.88 12.45 3.16
C GLY A 66 0.40 11.74 2.76
N TYR A 67 0.30 10.43 2.52
CA TYR A 67 1.41 9.56 2.20
C TYR A 67 1.10 8.61 1.05
N VAL A 68 2.12 8.24 0.27
CA VAL A 68 2.11 7.15 -0.69
C VAL A 68 3.16 6.12 -0.28
N LEU A 69 2.78 4.84 -0.30
CA LEU A 69 3.60 3.66 0.02
C LEU A 69 3.43 2.63 -1.08
N ALA A 70 4.50 2.17 -1.69
CA ALA A 70 4.46 1.03 -2.60
C ALA A 70 4.65 -0.27 -1.82
N SER A 71 3.88 -1.31 -2.17
CA SER A 71 4.12 -2.65 -1.63
C SER A 71 5.49 -3.18 -2.02
N HIS A 72 5.95 -2.82 -3.21
CA HIS A 72 7.28 -3.05 -3.74
C HIS A 72 7.52 -2.15 -4.97
N TYR A 73 8.75 -2.09 -5.47
CA TYR A 73 9.13 -1.12 -6.51
C TYR A 73 9.12 -1.69 -7.94
N HIS A 74 8.23 -2.65 -8.25
CA HIS A 74 7.94 -3.02 -9.63
C HIS A 74 7.13 -1.92 -10.35
N PRO A 75 7.24 -1.84 -11.70
CA PRO A 75 6.73 -0.68 -12.46
C PRO A 75 5.25 -0.38 -12.27
N ASP A 76 4.44 -1.40 -12.06
CA ASP A 76 2.98 -1.30 -11.94
C ASP A 76 2.49 -1.08 -10.49
N HIS A 77 3.41 -0.96 -9.54
CA HIS A 77 3.09 -0.60 -8.15
C HIS A 77 3.60 0.80 -7.77
N MET A 78 4.60 1.31 -8.51
CA MET A 78 5.25 2.57 -8.14
C MET A 78 5.19 3.65 -9.23
N GLY A 79 4.55 3.37 -10.38
CA GLY A 79 4.64 4.20 -11.58
C GLY A 79 4.13 5.65 -11.44
N LEU A 80 3.28 5.95 -10.45
CA LEU A 80 2.82 7.32 -10.18
C LEU A 80 3.43 7.94 -8.91
N VAL A 81 4.29 7.22 -8.17
CA VAL A 81 4.86 7.72 -6.92
C VAL A 81 5.58 9.05 -7.13
N GLY A 82 6.44 9.16 -8.15
CA GLY A 82 7.17 10.39 -8.44
C GLY A 82 6.26 11.57 -8.80
N GLU A 83 5.15 11.34 -9.55
CA GLU A 83 4.16 12.38 -9.82
C GLU A 83 3.42 12.86 -8.57
N LEU A 84 3.11 11.95 -7.66
CA LEU A 84 2.42 12.26 -6.41
C LEU A 84 3.34 13.02 -5.45
N VAL A 85 4.60 12.64 -5.33
CA VAL A 85 5.61 13.35 -4.54
C VAL A 85 5.78 14.80 -5.04
N LYS A 86 5.86 15.02 -6.36
CA LYS A 86 5.88 16.37 -6.94
C LYS A 86 4.63 17.20 -6.63
N GLN A 87 3.52 16.59 -6.32
CA GLN A 87 2.27 17.25 -5.94
C GLN A 87 2.13 17.45 -4.42
N GLY A 88 3.17 17.12 -3.65
CA GLY A 88 3.23 17.34 -2.21
C GLY A 88 2.73 16.17 -1.36
N VAL A 89 2.44 15.01 -1.96
CA VAL A 89 2.22 13.75 -1.22
C VAL A 89 3.57 13.28 -0.68
N LYS A 90 3.65 12.93 0.60
CA LYS A 90 4.90 12.45 1.21
C LYS A 90 5.15 11.00 0.82
N LEU A 91 6.40 10.68 0.50
CA LEU A 91 6.82 9.29 0.32
C LEU A 91 7.00 8.65 1.70
N LEU A 92 6.26 7.56 1.97
CA LEU A 92 6.57 6.64 3.06
C LEU A 92 7.42 5.52 2.48
N LEU A 93 8.58 5.27 3.07
CA LEU A 93 9.53 4.28 2.61
C LEU A 93 9.93 3.37 3.76
N ILE A 94 9.85 2.06 3.56
CA ILE A 94 10.37 1.10 4.52
C ILE A 94 11.87 0.91 4.22
N ASP A 95 12.70 0.85 5.25
CA ASP A 95 14.16 0.81 5.14
C ASP A 95 14.68 -0.29 4.20
N ILE A 96 14.04 -1.46 4.22
CA ILE A 96 14.35 -2.58 3.32
C ILE A 96 14.08 -2.29 1.84
N GLN A 97 13.26 -1.30 1.53
CA GLN A 97 12.88 -0.90 0.15
C GLN A 97 13.87 0.09 -0.47
N LYS A 98 14.75 0.69 0.34
CA LYS A 98 15.59 1.81 -0.08
C LYS A 98 16.41 1.57 -1.35
N GLU A 99 17.02 0.41 -1.45
CA GLU A 99 17.87 0.07 -2.60
C GLU A 99 17.05 -0.23 -3.87
N PHE A 100 15.72 -0.39 -3.75
CA PHE A 100 14.82 -0.74 -4.84
C PHE A 100 14.06 0.44 -5.43
N VAL A 101 14.05 1.61 -4.79
CA VAL A 101 13.26 2.80 -5.20
C VAL A 101 13.44 3.16 -6.67
N HIS A 102 14.65 2.98 -7.20
CA HIS A 102 15.02 3.29 -8.59
C HIS A 102 15.10 2.07 -9.52
N PHE A 103 14.64 0.90 -9.05
CA PHE A 103 14.69 -0.35 -9.82
C PHE A 103 13.97 -0.22 -11.18
N SER A 104 12.82 0.46 -11.18
CA SER A 104 11.97 0.59 -12.37
C SER A 104 12.35 1.74 -13.31
N ASP A 105 13.29 2.63 -12.96
CA ASP A 105 13.65 3.80 -13.77
C ASP A 105 14.12 3.40 -15.18
N ASN A 106 14.98 2.39 -15.27
CA ASN A 106 15.50 1.89 -16.55
C ASN A 106 14.43 1.20 -17.39
N ILE A 107 13.44 0.56 -16.75
CA ILE A 107 12.32 -0.10 -17.43
C ILE A 107 11.47 0.96 -18.11
N PHE A 108 11.07 2.01 -17.41
CA PHE A 108 10.29 3.11 -17.96
C PHE A 108 11.04 3.87 -19.07
N ALA A 109 12.35 4.09 -18.91
CA ALA A 109 13.17 4.72 -19.92
C ALA A 109 13.24 3.87 -21.22
N ARG A 110 13.45 2.56 -21.09
CA ARG A 110 13.45 1.62 -22.21
C ARG A 110 12.11 1.61 -22.94
N ASP A 111 11.02 1.59 -22.24
CA ASP A 111 9.67 1.47 -22.78
C ASP A 111 9.12 2.84 -23.21
N LYS A 112 9.92 3.91 -23.07
CA LYS A 112 9.60 5.31 -23.44
C LYS A 112 8.28 5.79 -22.81
N LEU A 113 8.00 5.35 -21.63
CA LEU A 113 6.82 5.76 -20.87
C LEU A 113 7.03 7.16 -20.29
N ARG A 114 5.94 7.91 -20.16
CA ARG A 114 5.96 9.18 -19.45
C ARG A 114 6.04 8.89 -17.94
N TYR A 115 7.24 8.87 -17.43
CA TYR A 115 7.55 8.57 -16.04
C TYR A 115 8.23 9.76 -15.37
N THR A 116 7.92 9.97 -14.12
CA THR A 116 8.61 10.90 -13.23
C THR A 116 9.40 10.08 -12.21
N PRO A 117 10.74 10.11 -12.24
CA PRO A 117 11.55 9.43 -11.23
C PRO A 117 11.15 9.84 -9.81
N VAL A 118 11.22 8.90 -8.90
CA VAL A 118 10.94 9.15 -7.49
C VAL A 118 12.03 10.04 -6.91
N ASP A 119 11.63 11.09 -6.20
CA ASP A 119 12.53 11.87 -5.36
C ASP A 119 12.36 11.36 -3.92
N ASP A 120 13.34 10.62 -3.44
CA ASP A 120 13.35 10.01 -2.12
C ASP A 120 14.15 10.80 -1.07
N THR A 121 14.66 11.99 -1.45
CA THR A 121 15.50 12.82 -0.57
C THR A 121 14.79 13.24 0.72
N ASP A 122 13.49 13.52 0.65
CA ASP A 122 12.65 13.92 1.77
C ASP A 122 11.69 12.80 2.21
N ALA A 123 11.99 11.54 1.85
CA ALA A 123 11.16 10.40 2.22
C ALA A 123 11.09 10.23 3.75
N THR A 124 9.91 9.93 4.25
CA THR A 124 9.74 9.46 5.62
C THR A 124 10.14 7.99 5.67
N MET A 125 11.38 7.72 6.06
CA MET A 125 11.90 6.35 6.13
C MET A 125 11.74 5.78 7.53
N ILE A 126 11.15 4.59 7.61
CA ILE A 126 10.93 3.84 8.86
C ILE A 126 11.24 2.36 8.64
N SER A 127 11.48 1.62 9.72
CA SER A 127 11.52 0.15 9.68
C SER A 127 10.12 -0.46 9.86
N CYS A 128 9.95 -1.73 9.50
CA CYS A 128 8.71 -2.46 9.80
C CYS A 128 8.36 -2.40 11.30
N LYS A 129 9.36 -2.44 12.19
CA LYS A 129 9.15 -2.36 13.65
C LYS A 129 8.57 -1.04 14.12
N GLU A 130 8.88 0.05 13.43
CA GLU A 130 8.38 1.41 13.74
C GLU A 130 7.04 1.70 13.10
N SER A 131 6.62 0.87 12.14
CA SER A 131 5.44 1.12 11.30
C SER A 131 4.16 1.27 12.11
N ARG A 132 3.94 0.46 13.15
CA ARG A 132 2.75 0.56 14.00
C ARG A 132 2.67 1.94 14.69
N SER A 133 3.77 2.42 15.24
CA SER A 133 3.82 3.73 15.89
C SER A 133 3.60 4.86 14.90
N PHE A 134 4.23 4.77 13.73
CA PHE A 134 4.07 5.75 12.67
C PHE A 134 2.63 5.79 12.13
N LEU A 135 2.07 4.64 11.75
CA LEU A 135 0.70 4.54 11.24
C LEU A 135 -0.31 5.08 12.24
N SER A 136 -0.14 4.75 13.54
CA SER A 136 -0.98 5.30 14.61
C SER A 136 -0.89 6.83 14.68
N SER A 137 0.27 7.43 14.42
CA SER A 137 0.45 8.89 14.44
C SER A 137 -0.32 9.62 13.33
N ILE A 138 -0.66 8.91 12.25
CA ILE A 138 -1.49 9.44 11.14
C ILE A 138 -2.94 8.93 11.21
N GLY A 139 -3.32 8.24 12.29
CA GLY A 139 -4.67 7.75 12.53
C GLY A 139 -5.02 6.45 11.82
N ILE A 140 -4.01 5.66 11.44
CA ILE A 140 -4.17 4.32 10.87
C ILE A 140 -3.70 3.28 11.90
N HIS A 141 -4.58 2.35 12.25
CA HIS A 141 -4.28 1.28 13.21
C HIS A 141 -3.90 0.00 12.47
N GLY A 142 -2.63 -0.36 12.56
CA GLY A 142 -2.07 -1.52 11.86
C GLY A 142 -0.55 -1.51 11.88
N GLU A 143 0.05 -2.41 11.17
CA GLU A 143 1.51 -2.48 11.00
C GLU A 143 1.92 -3.03 9.63
N ILE A 144 3.13 -2.69 9.21
CA ILE A 144 3.73 -3.16 7.97
C ILE A 144 4.68 -4.29 8.30
N ILE A 145 4.57 -5.40 7.56
CA ILE A 145 5.42 -6.58 7.71
C ILE A 145 6.16 -6.87 6.40
N HIS A 146 7.33 -7.49 6.51
CA HIS A 146 8.12 -7.91 5.36
C HIS A 146 7.64 -9.27 4.85
N THR A 147 7.26 -9.33 3.57
CA THR A 147 6.71 -10.52 2.90
C THR A 147 7.42 -10.73 1.55
N PRO A 148 8.69 -11.19 1.56
CA PRO A 148 9.61 -11.13 0.42
C PRO A 148 9.43 -12.24 -0.62
N SER A 149 8.41 -13.09 -0.57
CA SER A 149 8.32 -14.23 -1.50
C SER A 149 8.09 -13.82 -2.96
N HIS A 150 7.54 -12.63 -3.23
CA HIS A 150 7.41 -12.08 -4.57
C HIS A 150 8.67 -11.30 -5.00
N SER A 151 9.14 -10.37 -4.17
CA SER A 151 10.40 -9.64 -4.36
C SER A 151 11.00 -9.25 -3.00
N GLU A 152 12.34 -9.05 -2.97
CA GLU A 152 13.07 -8.80 -1.72
C GLU A 152 12.60 -7.56 -0.95
N ASP A 153 11.99 -6.58 -1.64
CA ASP A 153 11.45 -5.34 -1.09
C ASP A 153 9.96 -5.40 -0.77
N SER A 154 9.31 -6.56 -0.98
CA SER A 154 7.85 -6.70 -0.79
C SER A 154 7.43 -6.60 0.66
N ILE A 155 6.37 -5.82 0.89
CA ILE A 155 5.75 -5.64 2.19
C ILE A 155 4.24 -5.88 2.11
N SER A 156 3.66 -6.23 3.24
CA SER A 156 2.21 -6.27 3.44
C SER A 156 1.80 -5.32 4.56
N LEU A 157 0.62 -4.72 4.44
CA LEU A 157 0.02 -3.88 5.48
C LEU A 157 -1.10 -4.65 6.16
N ILE A 158 -0.97 -4.89 7.45
CA ILE A 158 -1.97 -5.55 8.29
C ILE A 158 -2.68 -4.49 9.12
N MET A 159 -4.00 -4.44 9.04
CA MET A 159 -4.82 -3.49 9.79
C MET A 159 -5.53 -4.17 10.96
N ASP A 160 -5.70 -3.45 12.06
CA ASP A 160 -6.29 -4.01 13.30
C ASP A 160 -7.79 -4.34 13.15
N ASN A 161 -8.45 -3.88 12.07
CA ASN A 161 -9.82 -4.25 11.71
C ASN A 161 -9.93 -5.58 10.94
N GLY A 162 -8.80 -6.27 10.70
CA GLY A 162 -8.75 -7.54 9.97
C GLY A 162 -8.49 -7.41 8.47
N ASP A 163 -8.33 -6.20 7.94
CA ASP A 163 -7.94 -5.99 6.54
C ASP A 163 -6.43 -6.20 6.36
N CYS A 164 -6.03 -6.88 5.29
CA CYS A 164 -4.64 -7.16 4.93
C CYS A 164 -4.41 -6.82 3.46
N LEU A 165 -3.47 -5.92 3.17
CA LEU A 165 -3.09 -5.52 1.81
C LEU A 165 -1.72 -6.13 1.49
N VAL A 166 -1.63 -6.93 0.42
CA VAL A 166 -0.47 -7.82 0.19
C VAL A 166 0.31 -7.55 -1.12
N GLY A 167 -0.06 -6.52 -1.90
CA GLY A 167 0.58 -6.28 -3.20
C GLY A 167 0.47 -7.51 -4.12
N ASP A 168 1.62 -7.98 -4.62
CA ASP A 168 1.74 -9.12 -5.54
C ASP A 168 2.04 -10.45 -4.85
N LEU A 169 1.84 -10.53 -3.54
CA LEU A 169 1.95 -11.82 -2.86
C LEU A 169 0.98 -12.83 -3.48
N GLU A 170 1.49 -13.97 -3.93
CA GLU A 170 0.65 -15.03 -4.49
C GLU A 170 -0.33 -15.57 -3.44
N PRO A 171 -1.55 -15.93 -3.84
CA PRO A 171 -2.54 -16.51 -2.93
C PRO A 171 -2.05 -17.77 -2.22
N SER A 172 -2.51 -17.98 -0.98
CA SER A 172 -2.10 -19.13 -0.15
C SER A 172 -2.40 -20.50 -0.78
N GLU A 173 -3.41 -20.59 -1.64
CA GLU A 173 -3.72 -21.80 -2.39
C GLU A 173 -2.59 -22.25 -3.34
N TYR A 174 -1.68 -21.35 -3.71
CA TYR A 174 -0.53 -21.70 -4.55
C TYR A 174 0.65 -22.27 -3.77
N ILE A 175 0.63 -22.27 -2.43
CA ILE A 175 1.67 -22.89 -1.61
C ILE A 175 1.84 -24.38 -1.97
N GLY A 176 0.74 -25.08 -2.25
CA GLY A 176 0.76 -26.48 -2.65
C GLY A 176 0.87 -26.74 -4.15
N ALA A 177 0.85 -25.68 -4.98
CA ALA A 177 0.89 -25.80 -6.44
C ALA A 177 2.32 -25.97 -6.99
N TYR A 178 3.32 -25.53 -6.23
CA TYR A 178 4.73 -25.60 -6.60
C TYR A 178 5.49 -26.43 -5.57
N GLU A 179 6.38 -27.29 -6.02
CA GLU A 179 7.29 -28.01 -5.13
C GLU A 179 8.21 -26.97 -4.43
N GLU A 180 8.23 -27.00 -3.09
CA GLU A 180 9.14 -26.18 -2.25
C GLU A 180 8.93 -24.65 -2.26
N ASN A 181 7.71 -24.13 -2.35
CA ASN A 181 7.47 -22.70 -2.15
C ASN A 181 7.49 -22.31 -0.66
N SER A 182 8.64 -22.54 -0.02
CA SER A 182 8.84 -22.27 1.42
C SER A 182 8.76 -20.79 1.78
N ALA A 183 9.16 -19.91 0.86
CA ALA A 183 9.10 -18.46 1.07
C ALA A 183 7.64 -17.98 1.12
N LEU A 184 6.81 -18.35 0.15
CA LEU A 184 5.38 -18.03 0.15
C LEU A 184 4.67 -18.60 1.38
N LYS A 185 5.03 -19.82 1.77
CA LYS A 185 4.48 -20.45 2.99
C LYS A 185 4.83 -19.64 4.24
N ALA A 186 6.09 -19.21 4.37
CA ALA A 186 6.54 -18.42 5.50
C ALA A 186 5.82 -17.05 5.59
N ASP A 187 5.63 -16.38 4.44
CA ASP A 187 4.90 -15.11 4.39
C ASP A 187 3.44 -15.28 4.82
N TRP A 188 2.77 -16.35 4.35
CA TRP A 188 1.40 -16.64 4.75
C TRP A 188 1.27 -17.11 6.21
N GLU A 189 2.24 -17.84 6.75
CA GLU A 189 2.30 -18.18 8.18
C GLU A 189 2.44 -16.92 9.03
N LEU A 190 3.27 -15.96 8.59
CA LEU A 190 3.40 -14.66 9.24
C LEU A 190 2.09 -13.88 9.18
N ILE A 191 1.48 -13.72 8.00
CA ILE A 191 0.19 -13.03 7.82
C ILE A 191 -0.89 -13.68 8.69
N ALA A 192 -1.00 -15.01 8.67
CA ALA A 192 -2.00 -15.74 9.44
C ALA A 192 -1.88 -15.54 10.95
N SER A 193 -0.67 -15.24 11.47
CA SER A 193 -0.47 -14.95 12.89
C SER A 193 -1.18 -13.67 13.36
N PHE A 194 -1.58 -12.79 12.42
CA PHE A 194 -2.36 -11.57 12.68
C PHE A 194 -3.87 -11.78 12.56
N HIS A 195 -4.32 -12.97 12.17
CA HIS A 195 -5.73 -13.33 12.00
C HIS A 195 -6.51 -12.40 11.06
N PRO A 196 -6.04 -12.13 9.82
CA PRO A 196 -6.77 -11.29 8.89
C PRO A 196 -8.12 -11.90 8.51
N GLU A 197 -9.11 -11.03 8.26
CA GLU A 197 -10.44 -11.43 7.79
C GLU A 197 -10.62 -11.25 6.29
N ILE A 198 -9.99 -10.19 5.73
CA ILE A 198 -10.06 -9.84 4.31
C ILE A 198 -8.66 -9.56 3.79
N VAL A 199 -8.31 -10.18 2.66
CA VAL A 199 -7.06 -9.90 1.95
C VAL A 199 -7.35 -9.15 0.66
N PHE A 200 -6.68 -8.02 0.49
CA PHE A 200 -6.72 -7.17 -0.69
C PHE A 200 -5.46 -7.39 -1.53
N TYR A 201 -5.65 -7.78 -2.79
CA TYR A 201 -4.59 -8.08 -3.73
C TYR A 201 -4.49 -6.99 -4.80
N ALA A 202 -3.29 -6.74 -5.31
CA ALA A 202 -3.07 -5.77 -6.36
C ALA A 202 -3.74 -6.16 -7.69
N HIS A 203 -3.79 -7.45 -8.03
CA HIS A 203 -4.24 -7.90 -9.35
C HIS A 203 -5.48 -8.79 -9.35
N LYS A 204 -6.16 -8.95 -8.22
CA LYS A 204 -7.40 -9.73 -8.14
C LYS A 204 -8.38 -9.12 -7.13
N PRO A 205 -9.65 -9.56 -7.12
CA PRO A 205 -10.59 -9.14 -6.10
C PRO A 205 -10.13 -9.51 -4.69
N GLU A 206 -10.62 -8.77 -3.70
CA GLU A 206 -10.44 -9.11 -2.29
C GLU A 206 -11.00 -10.50 -1.97
N GLN A 207 -10.38 -11.15 -1.01
CA GLN A 207 -10.76 -12.50 -0.58
C GLN A 207 -10.99 -12.52 0.93
N ARG A 208 -12.15 -13.06 1.36
CA ARG A 208 -12.36 -13.35 2.78
C ARG A 208 -11.64 -14.64 3.16
N ILE A 209 -10.94 -14.59 4.28
CA ILE A 209 -10.32 -15.77 4.91
C ILE A 209 -11.29 -16.29 5.96
N HIS A 210 -11.52 -17.60 5.95
CA HIS A 210 -12.44 -18.29 6.88
C HIS A 210 -11.66 -19.15 7.87
#